data_bc078f20ba04ba07694c0112fe9a3a0c
#
_entry.id   bc078f20ba04ba07694c0112fe9a3a0c
#
_cell.length_a   1.000
_cell.length_b   1.000
_cell.length_c   1.000
_cell.angle_alpha   90.00
_cell.angle_beta   90.00
_cell.angle_gamma   90.00
#
_symmetry.space_group_name_H-M   'P 1'
#
loop_
_entity.id
_entity.type
_entity.pdbx_description
1 polymer ?
#
loop_
_entity_poly.entity_id
_entity_poly.type
_entity_poly.pdbx_seq_one_letter_code
_entity_poly.pdbx_strand_id
1 'polypeptide(L)'
;METARFETFADAIIAIAMTVLVLKLPQPESATIAAFWALKTYYLAYFISFLTLFNIWYSNHNLFQIVENIDNTAVILNGILIFEITLIPYFTLWLTQDAYSIASETSFGLLFIGINIACNLSVRAVHKSDPYNDKLIKADYDNLYALIPLTVILIGFVLTYSVFIPGIYISCLIAVIMWI
;
A
#
# COMPACT_ATOMS: atom_id res chain seq x y z
N MET A 1 20.41 -14.73 -1.60
CA MET A 1 19.58 -14.95 -2.81
C MET A 1 19.93 -13.86 -3.81
N GLU A 2 19.93 -14.14 -5.12
CA GLU A 2 20.17 -13.08 -6.11
C GLU A 2 19.06 -12.02 -6.02
N THR A 3 19.44 -10.77 -5.82
CA THR A 3 18.52 -9.62 -5.64
C THR A 3 17.57 -9.48 -6.82
N ALA A 4 18.07 -9.60 -8.05
CA ALA A 4 17.28 -9.49 -9.28
C ALA A 4 16.14 -10.52 -9.38
N ARG A 5 16.35 -11.76 -8.91
CA ARG A 5 15.30 -12.79 -8.90
C ARG A 5 14.19 -12.49 -7.90
N PHE A 6 14.56 -11.93 -6.75
CA PHE A 6 13.59 -11.54 -5.73
C PHE A 6 12.78 -10.33 -6.18
N GLU A 7 13.43 -9.32 -6.77
CA GLU A 7 12.77 -8.16 -7.39
C GLU A 7 11.73 -8.60 -8.43
N THR A 8 12.13 -9.45 -9.38
CA THR A 8 11.21 -9.97 -10.42
C THR A 8 10.00 -10.68 -9.81
N PHE A 9 10.18 -11.45 -8.74
CA PHE A 9 9.10 -12.13 -8.03
C PHE A 9 8.15 -11.12 -7.37
N ALA A 10 8.67 -10.11 -6.69
CA ALA A 10 7.88 -9.06 -6.05
C ALA A 10 7.07 -8.25 -7.08
N ASP A 11 7.71 -7.83 -8.17
CA ASP A 11 7.09 -7.11 -9.28
C ASP A 11 5.92 -7.87 -9.89
N ALA A 12 6.09 -9.18 -10.12
CA ALA A 12 5.03 -10.01 -10.66
C ALA A 12 3.80 -10.06 -9.73
N ILE A 13 3.99 -10.19 -8.41
CA ILE A 13 2.88 -10.23 -7.45
C ILE A 13 2.17 -8.89 -7.37
N ILE A 14 2.92 -7.78 -7.33
CA ILE A 14 2.33 -6.43 -7.29
C ILE A 14 1.51 -6.17 -8.57
N ALA A 15 2.03 -6.54 -9.74
CA ALA A 15 1.32 -6.40 -11.01
C ALA A 15 0.01 -7.24 -11.02
N ILE A 16 0.03 -8.46 -10.50
CA ILE A 16 -1.16 -9.29 -10.36
C ILE A 16 -2.16 -8.63 -9.41
N ALA A 17 -1.73 -8.11 -8.25
CA ALA A 17 -2.61 -7.43 -7.31
C ALA A 17 -3.30 -6.21 -7.95
N MET A 18 -2.57 -5.40 -8.74
CA MET A 18 -3.13 -4.28 -9.50
C MET A 18 -4.21 -4.73 -10.51
N THR A 19 -3.98 -5.83 -11.21
CA THR A 19 -4.96 -6.34 -12.19
C THR A 19 -6.18 -6.97 -11.51
N VAL A 20 -6.01 -7.62 -10.37
CA VAL A 20 -7.13 -8.16 -9.58
C VAL A 20 -8.04 -7.05 -9.07
N LEU A 21 -7.51 -5.89 -8.71
CA LEU A 21 -8.31 -4.73 -8.27
C LEU A 21 -9.35 -4.32 -9.31
N VAL A 22 -8.97 -4.18 -10.58
CA VAL A 22 -9.91 -3.75 -11.63
C VAL A 22 -10.97 -4.83 -11.92
N LEU A 23 -10.62 -6.11 -11.79
CA LEU A 23 -11.56 -7.21 -11.98
C LEU A 23 -12.64 -7.28 -10.88
N LYS A 24 -12.41 -6.62 -9.74
CA LYS A 24 -13.37 -6.54 -8.63
C LYS A 24 -14.35 -5.36 -8.76
N LEU A 25 -14.18 -4.47 -9.72
CA LEU A 25 -15.11 -3.37 -9.96
C LEU A 25 -16.45 -3.91 -10.48
N PRO A 26 -17.58 -3.54 -9.86
CA PRO A 26 -18.90 -3.91 -10.36
C PRO A 26 -19.19 -3.21 -11.69
N GLN A 27 -19.97 -3.86 -12.53
CA GLN A 27 -20.48 -3.26 -13.76
C GLN A 27 -21.69 -2.37 -13.45
N PRO A 28 -21.88 -1.22 -14.15
CA PRO A 28 -23.11 -0.43 -14.03
C PRO A 28 -24.35 -1.26 -14.43
N GLU A 29 -25.45 -1.08 -13.70
CA GLU A 29 -26.72 -1.80 -13.96
C GLU A 29 -27.35 -1.43 -15.31
N SER A 30 -26.99 -0.26 -15.86
CA SER A 30 -27.46 0.22 -17.16
C SER A 30 -26.39 1.06 -17.85
N ALA A 31 -26.47 1.18 -19.18
CA ALA A 31 -25.55 1.98 -19.99
C ALA A 31 -25.86 3.49 -19.91
N THR A 32 -25.97 4.03 -18.68
CA THR A 32 -26.21 5.44 -18.43
C THR A 32 -25.12 6.07 -17.57
N ILE A 33 -24.89 7.38 -17.76
CA ILE A 33 -23.91 8.14 -16.94
C ILE A 33 -24.34 8.11 -15.45
N ALA A 34 -25.63 8.11 -15.16
CA ALA A 34 -26.13 8.05 -13.80
C ALA A 34 -25.77 6.73 -13.12
N ALA A 35 -25.95 5.59 -13.80
CA ALA A 35 -25.56 4.27 -13.29
C ALA A 35 -24.04 4.14 -13.11
N PHE A 36 -23.24 4.71 -14.03
CA PHE A 36 -21.79 4.77 -13.89
C PHE A 36 -21.39 5.60 -12.65
N TRP A 37 -21.99 6.77 -12.46
CA TRP A 37 -21.68 7.65 -11.33
C TRP A 37 -22.15 7.08 -9.97
N ALA A 38 -23.13 6.21 -9.95
CA ALA A 38 -23.56 5.50 -8.74
C ALA A 38 -22.44 4.64 -8.13
N LEU A 39 -21.47 4.22 -8.94
CA LEU A 39 -20.32 3.42 -8.53
C LEU A 39 -19.08 4.24 -8.11
N LYS A 40 -19.21 5.56 -7.93
CA LYS A 40 -18.08 6.47 -7.62
C LYS A 40 -17.24 6.04 -6.42
N THR A 41 -17.84 5.45 -5.38
CA THR A 41 -17.12 4.96 -4.20
C THR A 41 -16.20 3.79 -4.55
N TYR A 42 -16.67 2.89 -5.43
CA TYR A 42 -15.84 1.78 -5.93
C TYR A 42 -14.66 2.30 -6.75
N TYR A 43 -14.88 3.27 -7.62
CA TYR A 43 -13.82 3.86 -8.44
C TYR A 43 -12.78 4.60 -7.58
N LEU A 44 -13.23 5.32 -6.55
CA LEU A 44 -12.34 6.03 -5.65
C LEU A 44 -11.50 5.06 -4.81
N ALA A 45 -12.10 4.01 -4.25
CA ALA A 45 -11.37 2.98 -3.50
C ALA A 45 -10.37 2.23 -4.39
N TYR A 46 -10.77 1.88 -5.59
CA TYR A 46 -9.87 1.31 -6.60
C TYR A 46 -8.67 2.22 -6.85
N PHE A 47 -8.92 3.51 -7.08
CA PHE A 47 -7.87 4.49 -7.38
C PHE A 47 -6.86 4.62 -6.24
N ILE A 48 -7.34 4.71 -4.98
CA ILE A 48 -6.48 4.77 -3.80
C ILE A 48 -5.60 3.52 -3.69
N SER A 49 -6.23 2.35 -3.79
CA SER A 49 -5.52 1.06 -3.68
C SER A 49 -4.53 0.85 -4.83
N PHE A 50 -4.89 1.27 -6.04
CA PHE A 50 -3.98 1.23 -7.19
C PHE A 50 -2.77 2.13 -7.00
N LEU A 51 -2.98 3.38 -6.56
CA LEU A 51 -1.87 4.30 -6.26
C LEU A 51 -0.97 3.78 -5.14
N THR A 52 -1.55 3.15 -4.12
CA THR A 52 -0.78 2.50 -3.05
C THR A 52 0.13 1.42 -3.61
N LEU A 53 -0.42 0.50 -4.41
CA LEU A 53 0.36 -0.56 -5.05
C LEU A 53 1.45 0.00 -5.97
N PHE A 54 1.12 1.04 -6.75
CA PHE A 54 2.07 1.70 -7.64
C PHE A 54 3.23 2.33 -6.85
N ASN A 55 2.94 3.01 -5.75
CA ASN A 55 3.98 3.62 -4.90
C ASN A 55 4.87 2.57 -4.24
N ILE A 56 4.29 1.47 -3.74
CA ILE A 56 5.06 0.36 -3.17
C ILE A 56 5.97 -0.24 -4.24
N TRP A 57 5.43 -0.50 -5.42
CA TRP A 57 6.21 -0.99 -6.55
C TRP A 57 7.37 -0.05 -6.89
N TYR A 58 7.08 1.24 -7.04
CA TYR A 58 8.09 2.24 -7.40
C TYR A 58 9.19 2.35 -6.34
N SER A 59 8.82 2.36 -5.07
CA SER A 59 9.78 2.39 -3.95
C SER A 59 10.65 1.13 -3.90
N ASN A 60 10.05 -0.04 -4.05
CA ASN A 60 10.78 -1.31 -4.08
C ASN A 60 11.73 -1.38 -5.28
N HIS A 61 11.24 -1.03 -6.47
CA HIS A 61 12.05 -1.00 -7.69
C HIS A 61 13.28 -0.11 -7.51
N ASN A 62 13.12 1.13 -7.05
CA ASN A 62 14.24 2.05 -6.81
C ASN A 62 15.22 1.51 -5.76
N LEU A 63 14.71 0.89 -4.70
CA LEU A 63 15.54 0.31 -3.65
C LEU A 63 16.38 -0.86 -4.19
N PHE A 64 15.75 -1.80 -4.89
CA PHE A 64 16.42 -3.01 -5.39
C PHE A 64 17.39 -2.74 -6.53
N GLN A 65 17.24 -1.65 -7.29
CA GLN A 65 18.21 -1.24 -8.30
C GLN A 65 19.58 -0.85 -7.73
N ILE A 66 19.63 -0.40 -6.48
CA ILE A 66 20.88 0.07 -5.84
C ILE A 66 21.47 -0.95 -4.88
N VAL A 67 20.72 -1.97 -4.50
CA VAL A 67 21.13 -3.03 -3.56
C VAL A 67 21.88 -4.14 -4.28
N GLU A 68 23.06 -4.46 -3.80
CA GLU A 68 23.88 -5.55 -4.35
C GLU A 68 23.63 -6.88 -3.60
N ASN A 69 23.46 -6.81 -2.29
CA ASN A 69 23.31 -7.99 -1.42
C ASN A 69 22.10 -7.88 -0.51
N ILE A 70 21.30 -8.94 -0.44
CA ILE A 70 20.19 -9.07 0.52
C ILE A 70 20.37 -10.30 1.40
N ASP A 71 20.16 -10.12 2.70
CA ASP A 71 20.18 -11.20 3.67
C ASP A 71 18.80 -11.88 3.82
N ASN A 72 18.75 -12.98 4.59
CA ASN A 72 17.50 -13.70 4.82
C ASN A 72 16.46 -12.85 5.57
N THR A 73 16.90 -11.90 6.41
CA THR A 73 15.99 -11.02 7.17
C THR A 73 15.27 -10.07 6.23
N ALA A 74 16.00 -9.45 5.29
CA ALA A 74 15.42 -8.59 4.26
C ALA A 74 14.42 -9.36 3.38
N VAL A 75 14.74 -10.59 2.99
CA VAL A 75 13.83 -11.46 2.21
C VAL A 75 12.55 -11.77 2.99
N ILE A 76 12.63 -12.12 4.28
CA ILE A 76 11.46 -12.45 5.10
C ILE A 76 10.57 -11.22 5.29
N LEU A 77 11.14 -10.05 5.62
CA LEU A 77 10.36 -8.83 5.84
C LEU A 77 9.69 -8.33 4.56
N ASN A 78 10.37 -8.40 3.42
CA ASN A 78 9.73 -8.17 2.13
C ASN A 78 8.66 -9.21 1.80
N GLY A 79 8.84 -10.46 2.19
CA GLY A 79 7.83 -11.51 2.06
C GLY A 79 6.56 -11.19 2.84
N ILE A 80 6.67 -10.60 4.04
CA ILE A 80 5.52 -10.10 4.84
C ILE A 80 4.83 -8.96 4.09
N LEU A 81 5.59 -7.99 3.59
CA LEU A 81 5.05 -6.89 2.79
C LEU A 81 4.29 -7.41 1.55
N ILE A 82 4.87 -8.36 0.81
CA ILE A 82 4.23 -8.99 -0.35
C ILE A 82 2.92 -9.67 0.05
N PHE A 83 2.90 -10.39 1.18
CA PHE A 83 1.67 -11.01 1.69
C PHE A 83 0.59 -9.94 1.97
N GLU A 84 0.91 -8.85 2.66
CA GLU A 84 -0.05 -7.77 2.93
C GLU A 84 -0.55 -7.11 1.64
N ILE A 85 0.30 -6.92 0.64
CA ILE A 85 -0.06 -6.42 -0.70
C ILE A 85 -1.14 -7.30 -1.34
N THR A 86 -1.05 -8.63 -1.21
CA THR A 86 -2.06 -9.53 -1.79
C THR A 86 -3.43 -9.40 -1.14
N LEU A 87 -3.53 -8.84 0.06
CA LEU A 87 -4.78 -8.59 0.77
C LEU A 87 -5.47 -7.29 0.34
N ILE A 88 -4.75 -6.35 -0.29
CA ILE A 88 -5.32 -5.04 -0.70
C ILE A 88 -6.61 -5.21 -1.52
N PRO A 89 -6.67 -6.06 -2.58
CA PRO A 89 -7.89 -6.21 -3.37
C PRO A 89 -9.10 -6.70 -2.56
N TYR A 90 -8.88 -7.57 -1.58
CA TYR A 90 -9.93 -8.09 -0.71
C TYR A 90 -10.51 -7.00 0.20
N PHE A 91 -9.65 -6.28 0.93
CA PHE A 91 -10.11 -5.22 1.84
C PHE A 91 -10.68 -4.02 1.11
N THR A 92 -10.16 -3.69 -0.08
CA THR A 92 -10.73 -2.65 -0.95
C THR A 92 -12.17 -3.00 -1.34
N LEU A 93 -12.43 -4.25 -1.75
CA LEU A 93 -13.78 -4.68 -2.09
C LEU A 93 -14.71 -4.63 -0.87
N TRP A 94 -14.26 -5.12 0.28
CA TRP A 94 -15.07 -5.10 1.50
C TRP A 94 -15.43 -3.67 1.92
N LEU A 95 -14.48 -2.75 1.88
CA LEU A 95 -14.72 -1.33 2.16
C LEU A 95 -15.80 -0.74 1.24
N THR A 96 -15.80 -1.10 -0.05
CA THR A 96 -16.76 -0.54 -1.01
C THR A 96 -18.16 -1.11 -0.90
N GLN A 97 -18.32 -2.35 -0.40
CA GLN A 97 -19.62 -2.97 -0.17
C GLN A 97 -20.37 -2.31 0.99
N ASP A 98 -19.65 -1.82 2.00
CA ASP A 98 -20.22 -1.13 3.14
C ASP A 98 -19.29 0.01 3.63
N ALA A 99 -19.28 1.09 2.86
CA ALA A 99 -18.38 2.25 3.09
C ALA A 99 -18.71 3.05 4.36
N TYR A 100 -19.78 2.72 5.07
CA TYR A 100 -20.16 3.33 6.36
C TYR A 100 -20.06 2.34 7.53
N SER A 101 -19.48 1.18 7.30
CA SER A 101 -19.21 0.20 8.36
C SER A 101 -17.89 0.52 9.05
N ILE A 102 -17.93 0.70 10.36
CA ILE A 102 -16.71 0.87 11.18
C ILE A 102 -15.78 -0.34 11.03
N ALA A 103 -16.34 -1.55 10.84
CA ALA A 103 -15.54 -2.76 10.69
C ALA A 103 -14.73 -2.78 9.39
N SER A 104 -15.34 -2.41 8.24
CA SER A 104 -14.64 -2.36 6.96
C SER A 104 -13.59 -1.25 6.92
N GLU A 105 -13.93 -0.05 7.41
CA GLU A 105 -13.00 1.08 7.54
C GLU A 105 -11.80 0.73 8.44
N THR A 106 -12.06 0.17 9.63
CA THR A 106 -11.01 -0.24 10.57
C THR A 106 -10.10 -1.30 9.96
N SER A 107 -10.66 -2.31 9.32
CA SER A 107 -9.88 -3.39 8.72
C SER A 107 -8.99 -2.89 7.57
N PHE A 108 -9.52 -2.00 6.74
CA PHE A 108 -8.77 -1.34 5.67
C PHE A 108 -7.62 -0.49 6.23
N GLY A 109 -7.89 0.34 7.25
CA GLY A 109 -6.88 1.16 7.90
C GLY A 109 -5.79 0.35 8.60
N LEU A 110 -6.15 -0.77 9.26
CA LEU A 110 -5.17 -1.67 9.88
C LEU A 110 -4.25 -2.32 8.84
N LEU A 111 -4.78 -2.70 7.68
CA LEU A 111 -3.97 -3.20 6.57
C LEU A 111 -2.97 -2.13 6.11
N PHE A 112 -3.40 -0.89 5.95
CA PHE A 112 -2.51 0.21 5.54
C PHE A 112 -1.43 0.53 6.59
N ILE A 113 -1.75 0.45 7.88
CA ILE A 113 -0.76 0.55 8.96
C ILE A 113 0.25 -0.60 8.86
N GLY A 114 -0.22 -1.83 8.68
CA GLY A 114 0.63 -3.01 8.51
C GLY A 114 1.61 -2.82 7.35
N ILE A 115 1.10 -2.46 6.17
CA ILE A 115 1.90 -2.20 4.97
C ILE A 115 2.96 -1.10 5.24
N ASN A 116 2.58 0.00 5.89
CA ASN A 116 3.52 1.07 6.22
C ASN A 116 4.64 0.56 7.14
N ILE A 117 4.30 -0.22 8.17
CA ILE A 117 5.27 -0.84 9.06
C ILE A 117 6.16 -1.83 8.32
N ALA A 118 5.58 -2.71 7.50
CA ALA A 118 6.33 -3.71 6.74
C ALA A 118 7.29 -3.07 5.73
N CYS A 119 6.85 -2.01 5.00
CA CYS A 119 7.72 -1.22 4.14
C CYS A 119 8.92 -0.66 4.90
N ASN A 120 8.69 -0.02 6.04
CA ASN A 120 9.76 0.55 6.85
C ASN A 120 10.75 -0.48 7.36
N LEU A 121 10.24 -1.62 7.86
CA LEU A 121 11.09 -2.72 8.34
C LEU A 121 11.89 -3.35 7.20
N SER A 122 11.29 -3.50 6.02
CA SER A 122 11.96 -4.02 4.82
C SER A 122 13.11 -3.13 4.38
N VAL A 123 12.87 -1.82 4.29
CA VAL A 123 13.92 -0.85 3.93
C VAL A 123 15.07 -0.89 4.93
N ARG A 124 14.78 -0.86 6.24
CA ARG A 124 15.82 -0.94 7.28
C ARG A 124 16.62 -2.24 7.21
N ALA A 125 15.97 -3.37 6.93
CA ALA A 125 16.65 -4.65 6.78
C ALA A 125 17.57 -4.66 5.56
N VAL A 126 17.13 -4.10 4.43
CA VAL A 126 17.95 -3.95 3.23
C VAL A 126 19.16 -3.07 3.50
N HIS A 127 19.01 -1.91 4.14
CA HIS A 127 20.13 -1.05 4.53
C HIS A 127 21.13 -1.77 5.45
N LYS A 128 20.62 -2.63 6.35
CA LYS A 128 21.48 -3.40 7.26
C LYS A 128 22.20 -4.54 6.54
N SER A 129 21.63 -5.11 5.48
CA SER A 129 22.22 -6.22 4.72
C SER A 129 23.38 -5.77 3.82
N ASP A 130 23.44 -4.47 3.45
CA ASP A 130 24.47 -3.92 2.56
C ASP A 130 25.03 -2.57 3.10
N PRO A 131 25.66 -2.57 4.30
CA PRO A 131 25.99 -1.37 5.06
C PRO A 131 27.13 -0.53 4.45
N TYR A 132 27.88 -1.08 3.50
CA TYR A 132 28.99 -0.40 2.83
C TYR A 132 28.65 0.09 1.43
N ASN A 133 27.39 0.01 1.04
CA ASN A 133 26.93 0.47 -0.25
C ASN A 133 26.74 1.99 -0.26
N ASP A 134 27.66 2.69 -0.92
CA ASP A 134 27.65 4.16 -1.01
C ASP A 134 26.36 4.74 -1.59
N LYS A 135 25.66 3.99 -2.46
CA LYS A 135 24.38 4.41 -3.05
C LYS A 135 23.26 4.37 -2.02
N LEU A 136 23.22 3.30 -1.20
CA LEU A 136 22.25 3.18 -0.10
C LEU A 136 22.50 4.25 0.97
N ILE A 137 23.75 4.50 1.34
CA ILE A 137 24.13 5.54 2.32
C ILE A 137 23.70 6.93 1.83
N LYS A 138 23.84 7.22 0.52
CA LYS A 138 23.44 8.49 -0.10
C LYS A 138 21.95 8.62 -0.31
N ALA A 139 21.23 7.53 -0.42
CA ALA A 139 19.77 7.48 -0.54
C ALA A 139 19.05 7.78 0.77
N ASP A 140 19.64 8.63 1.64
CA ASP A 140 19.24 9.01 2.99
C ASP A 140 17.73 8.79 3.27
N TYR A 141 17.43 7.63 3.86
CA TYR A 141 16.05 7.22 4.14
C TYR A 141 15.63 7.93 5.43
N ASP A 142 15.15 9.15 5.28
CA ASP A 142 14.70 9.94 6.41
C ASP A 142 13.51 9.24 7.07
N ASN A 143 13.72 8.73 8.30
CA ASN A 143 12.67 8.08 9.11
C ASN A 143 11.43 8.98 9.27
N LEU A 144 11.56 10.28 9.06
CA LEU A 144 10.46 11.24 9.14
C LEU A 144 9.42 11.01 8.02
N TYR A 145 9.87 10.73 6.79
CA TYR A 145 8.96 10.44 5.67
C TYR A 145 8.13 9.18 5.89
N ALA A 146 8.66 8.22 6.64
CA ALA A 146 7.94 7.00 7.00
C ALA A 146 6.87 7.22 8.08
N LEU A 147 7.06 8.20 8.96
CA LEU A 147 6.12 8.49 10.06
C LEU A 147 4.94 9.35 9.61
N ILE A 148 5.09 10.17 8.57
CA ILE A 148 4.02 11.06 8.09
C ILE A 148 2.76 10.28 7.65
N PRO A 149 2.85 9.28 6.74
CA PRO A 149 1.68 8.48 6.37
C PRO A 149 1.02 7.80 7.57
N LEU A 150 1.82 7.26 8.49
CA LEU A 150 1.32 6.59 9.68
C LEU A 150 0.53 7.55 10.59
N THR A 151 1.05 8.77 10.83
CA THR A 151 0.35 9.78 11.64
C THR A 151 -0.95 10.22 11.01
N VAL A 152 -0.99 10.40 9.68
CA VAL A 152 -2.22 10.75 8.94
C VAL A 152 -3.28 9.66 9.07
N ILE A 153 -2.89 8.38 8.95
CA ILE A 153 -3.82 7.25 9.12
C ILE A 153 -4.34 7.20 10.57
N LEU A 154 -3.50 7.42 11.58
CA LEU A 154 -3.92 7.45 12.98
C LEU A 154 -4.92 8.59 13.27
N ILE A 155 -4.73 9.76 12.65
CA ILE A 155 -5.74 10.84 12.70
C ILE A 155 -7.05 10.37 12.07
N GLY A 156 -6.99 9.64 10.94
CA GLY A 156 -8.17 9.03 10.32
C GLY A 156 -8.93 8.10 11.26
N PHE A 157 -8.23 7.29 12.05
CA PHE A 157 -8.85 6.45 13.07
C PHE A 157 -9.59 7.30 14.12
N VAL A 158 -8.97 8.35 14.62
CA VAL A 158 -9.63 9.26 15.59
C VAL A 158 -10.89 9.88 14.98
N LEU A 159 -10.85 10.32 13.72
CA LEU A 159 -12.00 10.90 13.04
C LEU A 159 -13.12 9.89 12.82
N THR A 160 -12.79 8.66 12.41
CA THR A 160 -13.76 7.58 12.18
C THR A 160 -14.54 7.24 13.45
N TYR A 161 -13.85 7.15 14.58
CA TYR A 161 -14.48 6.77 15.85
C TYR A 161 -15.15 7.94 16.58
N SER A 162 -14.88 9.20 16.19
CA SER A 162 -15.43 10.37 16.91
C SER A 162 -16.52 11.13 16.14
N VAL A 163 -16.36 11.30 14.82
CA VAL A 163 -17.19 12.27 14.07
C VAL A 163 -17.67 11.76 12.72
N PHE A 164 -16.83 11.00 11.98
CA PHE A 164 -17.07 10.77 10.56
C PHE A 164 -16.53 9.41 10.11
N ILE A 165 -17.41 8.45 9.86
CA ILE A 165 -17.04 7.06 9.55
C ILE A 165 -16.03 6.93 8.40
N PRO A 166 -16.13 7.63 7.24
CA PRO A 166 -15.12 7.55 6.17
C PRO A 166 -13.76 8.19 6.49
N GLY A 167 -13.45 8.49 7.74
CA GLY A 167 -12.23 9.19 8.15
C GLY A 167 -10.95 8.43 7.81
N ILE A 168 -10.93 7.12 8.03
CA ILE A 168 -9.76 6.26 7.73
C ILE A 168 -9.53 6.22 6.22
N TYR A 169 -10.57 6.01 5.45
CA TYR A 169 -10.51 5.97 4.00
C TYR A 169 -9.92 7.25 3.38
N ILE A 170 -10.39 8.42 3.85
CA ILE A 170 -9.89 9.72 3.39
C ILE A 170 -8.45 9.93 3.84
N SER A 171 -8.10 9.52 5.05
CA SER A 171 -6.72 9.62 5.54
C SER A 171 -5.75 8.74 4.76
N CYS A 172 -6.17 7.54 4.36
CA CYS A 172 -5.37 6.69 3.47
C CYS A 172 -5.13 7.35 2.11
N LEU A 173 -6.13 8.02 1.53
CA LEU A 173 -5.95 8.80 0.30
C LEU A 173 -4.91 9.90 0.48
N ILE A 174 -5.01 10.68 1.55
CA ILE A 174 -4.05 11.76 1.85
C ILE A 174 -2.64 11.18 2.06
N ALA A 175 -2.52 10.09 2.82
CA ALA A 175 -1.24 9.44 3.08
C ALA A 175 -0.56 8.96 1.78
N VAL A 176 -1.34 8.40 0.85
CA VAL A 176 -0.84 7.94 -0.46
C VAL A 176 -0.38 9.12 -1.33
N ILE A 177 -1.13 10.21 -1.37
CA ILE A 177 -0.77 11.42 -2.13
C ILE A 177 0.52 12.05 -1.56
N MET A 178 0.67 12.04 -0.24
CA MET A 178 1.89 12.58 0.40
C MET A 178 3.12 11.68 0.20
N TRP A 179 2.92 10.44 -0.20
CA TRP A 179 4.02 9.49 -0.45
C TRP A 179 4.55 9.55 -1.89
N ILE A 180 3.80 10.16 -2.82
CA ILE A 180 4.23 10.41 -4.21
C ILE A 180 5.15 11.63 -4.27
#